data_486dc893cccf7e94075e0605f1bc6bec
#
_entry.id   486dc893cccf7e94075e0605f1bc6bec
#
_cell.length_a   1.000
_cell.length_b   1.000
_cell.length_c   1.000
_cell.angle_alpha   90.00
_cell.angle_beta   90.00
_cell.angle_gamma   90.00
#
_symmetry.space_group_name_H-M   'P 1'
#
loop_
_entity.id
_entity.type
_entity.pdbx_description
1 polymer ?
#
loop_
_entity_poly.entity_id
_entity_poly.type
_entity_poly.pdbx_seq_one_letter_code
_entity_poly.pdbx_strand_id
1 'polypeptide(L)'
;RLVGSEMCIRDRVEAAVYAGELVQAGAIGKVVQVIGMGPHRLNAPSRPAWFFEKEKYGGILCDIGSHQIEQFLFYTGAKDATVVHSKIANYNHPDTPELDDFGDATLVADNGATGYFRVDWFTPDGLSTWGDGRTFILGTDGYIELRKYVDLARSTEENHVFWADKEGEHYFNATGKTGFPFFGQLVLDCIHRTENAMTQEHALKAAELCVRAQLQAEDLSHRG
;
A
#
# COMPACT_ATOMS: atom_id res chain seq x y z
N ARG A 1 -1.51 -2.93 -20.86
CA ARG A 1 -1.94 -2.87 -19.46
C ARG A 1 -1.26 -1.67 -18.83
N LEU A 2 -2.00 -0.69 -18.40
CA LEU A 2 -1.46 0.48 -17.68
C LEU A 2 -1.18 0.02 -16.24
N VAL A 3 0.09 -0.23 -15.93
CA VAL A 3 0.56 -0.72 -14.63
C VAL A 3 0.13 0.20 -13.47
N GLY A 4 -0.06 1.50 -13.72
CA GLY A 4 -0.48 2.45 -12.69
C GLY A 4 -1.97 2.46 -12.34
N SER A 5 -2.87 1.96 -13.21
CA SER A 5 -4.31 2.09 -12.97
C SER A 5 -4.85 1.12 -11.93
N GLU A 6 -4.30 -0.08 -11.80
CA GLU A 6 -4.71 -1.06 -10.79
C GLU A 6 -4.24 -0.65 -9.38
N MET A 7 -3.04 -0.08 -9.24
CA MET A 7 -2.53 0.48 -7.98
C MET A 7 -3.51 1.51 -7.40
N CYS A 8 -3.86 2.49 -8.20
CA CYS A 8 -4.67 3.62 -7.75
C CYS A 8 -6.10 3.24 -7.35
N ILE A 9 -6.66 2.20 -7.96
CA ILE A 9 -8.00 1.71 -7.64
C ILE A 9 -8.08 1.14 -6.23
N ARG A 10 -7.07 0.34 -5.85
CA ARG A 10 -7.01 -0.32 -4.54
C ARG A 10 -6.46 0.59 -3.44
N ASP A 11 -5.66 1.58 -3.80
CA ASP A 11 -4.99 2.46 -2.86
C ASP A 11 -5.85 3.66 -2.47
N ARG A 12 -6.83 4.01 -3.29
CA ARG A 12 -7.79 5.09 -3.04
C ARG A 12 -9.13 4.58 -2.53
N VAL A 13 -9.12 3.57 -1.64
CA VAL A 13 -10.31 3.25 -0.84
C VAL A 13 -10.70 4.45 0.02
N GLU A 14 -11.96 4.55 0.41
CA GLU A 14 -12.48 5.73 1.10
C GLU A 14 -11.71 6.10 2.37
N ALA A 15 -11.25 5.09 3.16
CA ALA A 15 -10.39 5.35 4.32
C ALA A 15 -9.05 6.02 3.93
N ALA A 16 -8.45 5.59 2.81
CA ALA A 16 -7.19 6.18 2.34
C ALA A 16 -7.38 7.60 1.81
N VAL A 17 -8.49 7.87 1.11
CA VAL A 17 -8.86 9.21 0.66
C VAL A 17 -9.01 10.13 1.87
N TYR A 18 -9.81 9.73 2.86
CA TYR A 18 -10.04 10.53 4.06
C TYR A 18 -8.75 10.78 4.86
N ALA A 19 -7.92 9.75 5.05
CA ALA A 19 -6.61 9.93 5.69
C ALA A 19 -5.72 10.93 4.92
N GLY A 20 -5.75 10.89 3.59
CA GLY A 20 -5.07 11.88 2.74
C GLY A 20 -5.60 13.29 2.94
N GLU A 21 -6.91 13.49 3.06
CA GLU A 21 -7.53 14.78 3.37
C GLU A 21 -7.07 15.32 4.73
N LEU A 22 -7.02 14.46 5.77
CA LEU A 22 -6.51 14.84 7.09
C LEU A 22 -5.03 15.26 7.04
N VAL A 23 -4.19 14.51 6.31
CA VAL A 23 -2.77 14.87 6.13
C VAL A 23 -2.64 16.20 5.40
N GLN A 24 -3.37 16.41 4.31
CA GLN A 24 -3.34 17.66 3.54
C GLN A 24 -3.88 18.87 4.34
N ALA A 25 -4.87 18.64 5.20
CA ALA A 25 -5.38 19.66 6.12
C ALA A 25 -4.40 20.00 7.26
N GLY A 26 -3.30 19.24 7.40
CA GLY A 26 -2.31 19.45 8.45
C GLY A 26 -2.73 18.94 9.83
N ALA A 27 -3.74 18.07 9.93
CA ALA A 27 -4.28 17.57 11.20
C ALA A 27 -3.21 16.95 12.11
N ILE A 28 -2.22 16.27 11.52
CA ILE A 28 -1.12 15.63 12.25
C ILE A 28 0.24 16.34 12.06
N GLY A 29 0.25 17.56 11.51
CA GLY A 29 1.48 18.28 11.19
C GLY A 29 2.24 17.66 10.00
N LYS A 30 3.58 17.76 10.01
CA LYS A 30 4.43 17.17 8.96
C LYS A 30 4.51 15.65 9.14
N VAL A 31 4.29 14.91 8.07
CA VAL A 31 4.46 13.43 8.11
C VAL A 31 5.93 13.08 8.32
N VAL A 32 6.19 12.19 9.29
CA VAL A 32 7.51 11.72 9.71
C VAL A 32 7.73 10.28 9.27
N GLN A 33 6.70 9.44 9.39
CA GLN A 33 6.80 8.03 9.05
C GLN A 33 5.46 7.46 8.57
N VAL A 34 5.55 6.52 7.62
CA VAL A 34 4.41 5.69 7.18
C VAL A 34 4.79 4.22 7.36
N ILE A 35 3.93 3.46 8.06
CA ILE A 35 4.07 2.01 8.21
C ILE A 35 2.86 1.34 7.57
N GLY A 36 3.10 0.49 6.57
CA GLY A 36 2.07 -0.21 5.82
C GLY A 36 2.08 -1.72 6.02
N MET A 37 0.91 -2.32 6.13
CA MET A 37 0.71 -3.77 6.15
C MET A 37 -0.25 -4.15 5.04
N GLY A 38 0.23 -4.96 4.08
CA GLY A 38 -0.52 -5.39 2.91
C GLY A 38 -0.64 -6.91 2.81
N PRO A 39 -1.23 -7.58 3.82
CA PRO A 39 -1.48 -9.01 3.73
C PRO A 39 -2.57 -9.32 2.72
N HIS A 40 -2.41 -10.40 1.95
CA HIS A 40 -3.38 -10.86 0.98
C HIS A 40 -3.61 -12.36 1.10
N ARG A 41 -4.79 -12.82 0.65
CA ARG A 41 -5.08 -14.26 0.49
C ARG A 41 -4.56 -14.70 -0.87
N LEU A 42 -3.73 -15.76 -0.90
CA LEU A 42 -3.16 -16.26 -2.15
C LEU A 42 -4.25 -16.85 -3.07
N ASN A 43 -5.16 -17.66 -2.51
CA ASN A 43 -6.19 -18.37 -3.29
C ASN A 43 -5.58 -19.04 -4.55
N ALA A 44 -4.54 -19.83 -4.36
CA ALA A 44 -3.72 -20.44 -5.43
C ALA A 44 -4.54 -21.11 -6.55
N PRO A 45 -5.64 -21.88 -6.26
CA PRO A 45 -6.43 -22.51 -7.32
C PRO A 45 -7.07 -21.55 -8.33
N SER A 46 -7.25 -20.27 -7.96
CA SER A 46 -7.82 -19.25 -8.85
C SER A 46 -6.77 -18.49 -9.67
N ARG A 47 -5.48 -18.72 -9.41
CA ARG A 47 -4.41 -18.01 -10.09
C ARG A 47 -4.02 -18.68 -11.39
N PRO A 48 -3.74 -17.93 -12.45
CA PRO A 48 -3.19 -18.49 -13.67
C PRO A 48 -1.74 -18.96 -13.45
N ALA A 49 -1.28 -19.95 -14.21
CA ALA A 49 0.04 -20.54 -14.04
C ALA A 49 1.19 -19.52 -14.06
N TRP A 50 1.12 -18.49 -14.92
CA TRP A 50 2.13 -17.44 -15.02
C TRP A 50 2.33 -16.63 -13.73
N PHE A 51 1.34 -16.65 -12.83
CA PHE A 51 1.42 -15.94 -11.54
C PHE A 51 2.49 -16.54 -10.62
N PHE A 52 2.87 -17.79 -10.83
CA PHE A 52 3.90 -18.48 -10.07
C PHE A 52 5.28 -18.47 -10.76
N GLU A 53 5.42 -17.73 -11.86
CA GLU A 53 6.68 -17.57 -12.60
C GLU A 53 7.22 -16.15 -12.34
N LYS A 54 8.35 -16.02 -11.62
CA LYS A 54 8.89 -14.73 -11.16
C LYS A 54 9.11 -13.72 -12.31
N GLU A 55 9.59 -14.18 -13.44
CA GLU A 55 9.78 -13.32 -14.63
C GLU A 55 8.48 -12.71 -15.16
N LYS A 56 7.33 -13.33 -14.87
CA LYS A 56 6.03 -12.87 -15.39
C LYS A 56 5.25 -12.02 -14.41
N TYR A 57 5.29 -12.35 -13.10
CA TYR A 57 4.55 -11.55 -12.11
C TYR A 57 5.41 -10.46 -11.45
N GLY A 58 6.75 -10.56 -11.53
CA GLY A 58 7.67 -9.52 -11.11
C GLY A 58 8.11 -9.57 -9.64
N GLY A 59 7.63 -10.56 -8.86
CA GLY A 59 7.89 -10.68 -7.43
C GLY A 59 6.90 -9.91 -6.55
N ILE A 60 6.86 -10.27 -5.26
CA ILE A 60 5.84 -9.75 -4.32
C ILE A 60 5.98 -8.24 -4.07
N LEU A 61 7.21 -7.70 -4.12
CA LEU A 61 7.43 -6.27 -3.92
C LEU A 61 6.97 -5.44 -5.13
N CYS A 62 6.93 -6.04 -6.34
CA CYS A 62 6.31 -5.42 -7.51
C CYS A 62 4.79 -5.60 -7.54
N ASP A 63 4.27 -6.76 -7.10
CA ASP A 63 2.84 -7.06 -7.13
C ASP A 63 2.10 -6.32 -5.98
N ILE A 64 2.32 -6.70 -4.73
CA ILE A 64 1.63 -6.09 -3.59
C ILE A 64 2.40 -4.88 -3.03
N GLY A 65 3.73 -4.93 -3.02
CA GLY A 65 4.56 -3.86 -2.49
C GLY A 65 4.37 -2.52 -3.20
N SER A 66 3.99 -2.56 -4.49
CA SER A 66 3.66 -1.37 -5.27
C SER A 66 2.60 -0.48 -4.61
N HIS A 67 1.59 -1.09 -4.01
CA HIS A 67 0.53 -0.38 -3.28
C HIS A 67 1.08 0.35 -2.05
N GLN A 68 2.02 -0.26 -1.34
CA GLN A 68 2.61 0.32 -0.14
C GLN A 68 3.55 1.48 -0.47
N ILE A 69 4.32 1.36 -1.54
CA ILE A 69 5.23 2.41 -2.02
C ILE A 69 4.44 3.60 -2.54
N GLU A 70 3.37 3.38 -3.31
CA GLU A 70 2.49 4.45 -3.77
C GLU A 70 1.89 5.22 -2.60
N GLN A 71 1.34 4.53 -1.60
CA GLN A 71 0.76 5.15 -0.41
C GLN A 71 1.81 5.91 0.41
N PHE A 72 3.03 5.37 0.51
CA PHE A 72 4.14 6.07 1.16
C PHE A 72 4.44 7.41 0.49
N LEU A 73 4.60 7.44 -0.82
CA LEU A 73 4.84 8.67 -1.58
C LEU A 73 3.66 9.65 -1.45
N PHE A 74 2.43 9.12 -1.51
CA PHE A 74 1.22 9.92 -1.41
C PHE A 74 1.10 10.63 -0.05
N TYR A 75 1.21 9.91 1.06
CA TYR A 75 1.04 10.50 2.39
C TYR A 75 2.20 11.42 2.79
N THR A 76 3.41 11.09 2.37
CA THR A 76 4.59 11.93 2.65
C THR A 76 4.68 13.16 1.75
N GLY A 77 4.00 13.16 0.60
CA GLY A 77 4.15 14.17 -0.45
C GLY A 77 5.53 14.14 -1.12
N ALA A 78 6.27 13.05 -0.95
CA ALA A 78 7.60 12.88 -1.52
C ALA A 78 7.54 12.65 -3.03
N LYS A 79 8.54 13.13 -3.75
CA LYS A 79 8.69 12.92 -5.20
C LYS A 79 9.66 11.79 -5.52
N ASP A 80 10.56 11.46 -4.59
CA ASP A 80 11.52 10.38 -4.72
C ASP A 80 11.80 9.74 -3.37
N ALA A 81 12.36 8.53 -3.40
CA ALA A 81 12.81 7.84 -2.20
C ALA A 81 13.98 6.90 -2.49
N THR A 82 14.70 6.54 -1.44
CA THR A 82 15.72 5.50 -1.47
C THR A 82 15.18 4.26 -0.77
N VAL A 83 15.24 3.10 -1.42
CA VAL A 83 15.03 1.81 -0.78
C VAL A 83 16.30 1.46 0.00
N VAL A 84 16.23 1.56 1.32
CA VAL A 84 17.38 1.33 2.21
C VAL A 84 17.65 -0.16 2.36
N HIS A 85 16.59 -0.93 2.51
CA HIS A 85 16.66 -2.38 2.69
C HIS A 85 15.35 -3.03 2.23
N SER A 86 15.45 -4.23 1.67
CA SER A 86 14.30 -5.04 1.31
C SER A 86 14.61 -6.52 1.44
N LYS A 87 13.58 -7.32 1.70
CA LYS A 87 13.67 -8.78 1.85
C LYS A 87 12.50 -9.44 1.14
N ILE A 88 12.74 -10.64 0.68
CA ILE A 88 11.73 -11.55 0.15
C ILE A 88 11.93 -12.95 0.72
N ALA A 89 10.88 -13.76 0.70
CA ALA A 89 10.99 -15.17 1.04
C ALA A 89 9.86 -15.99 0.43
N ASN A 90 10.10 -17.29 0.31
CA ASN A 90 9.10 -18.33 0.17
C ASN A 90 9.15 -19.21 1.41
N TYR A 91 8.25 -18.97 2.37
CA TYR A 91 8.24 -19.72 3.63
C TYR A 91 7.31 -20.93 3.64
N ASN A 92 6.25 -20.91 2.81
CA ASN A 92 5.18 -21.92 2.94
C ASN A 92 4.64 -22.45 1.60
N HIS A 93 5.31 -22.17 0.49
CA HIS A 93 4.88 -22.62 -0.84
C HIS A 93 6.00 -23.33 -1.61
N PRO A 94 6.53 -24.47 -1.08
CA PRO A 94 7.69 -25.16 -1.69
C PRO A 94 7.41 -25.72 -3.09
N ASP A 95 6.13 -26.00 -3.42
CA ASP A 95 5.73 -26.47 -4.75
C ASP A 95 5.73 -25.38 -5.82
N THR A 96 5.87 -24.13 -5.44
CA THR A 96 5.98 -22.96 -6.31
C THR A 96 7.21 -22.12 -5.92
N PRO A 97 8.43 -22.61 -6.18
CA PRO A 97 9.67 -22.05 -5.64
C PRO A 97 9.99 -20.62 -6.11
N GLU A 98 9.39 -20.17 -7.20
CA GLU A 98 9.55 -18.81 -7.71
C GLU A 98 8.56 -17.81 -7.10
N LEU A 99 7.58 -18.28 -6.31
CA LEU A 99 6.64 -17.41 -5.60
C LEU A 99 7.33 -16.82 -4.37
N ASP A 100 7.40 -15.50 -4.28
CA ASP A 100 7.66 -14.84 -3.00
C ASP A 100 6.32 -14.79 -2.24
N ASP A 101 6.23 -15.42 -1.08
CA ASP A 101 5.01 -15.39 -0.26
C ASP A 101 5.10 -14.37 0.88
N PHE A 102 6.28 -13.78 1.06
CA PHE A 102 6.58 -12.70 1.99
C PHE A 102 7.53 -11.68 1.36
N GLY A 103 7.35 -10.41 1.72
CA GLY A 103 8.28 -9.33 1.41
C GLY A 103 8.15 -8.15 2.35
N ASP A 104 9.25 -7.46 2.61
CA ASP A 104 9.26 -6.19 3.33
C ASP A 104 10.27 -5.21 2.72
N ALA A 105 10.07 -3.92 2.97
CA ALA A 105 11.07 -2.91 2.64
C ALA A 105 11.03 -1.71 3.57
N THR A 106 12.18 -1.04 3.68
CA THR A 106 12.38 0.24 4.36
C THR A 106 12.79 1.30 3.36
N LEU A 107 12.14 2.47 3.43
CA LEU A 107 12.38 3.59 2.54
C LEU A 107 12.73 4.86 3.32
N VAL A 108 13.48 5.74 2.65
CA VAL A 108 13.70 7.12 3.10
C VAL A 108 13.38 8.04 1.93
N ALA A 109 12.41 8.93 2.14
CA ALA A 109 11.96 9.91 1.16
C ALA A 109 12.95 11.07 1.00
N ASP A 110 12.90 11.76 -0.14
CA ASP A 110 13.67 12.97 -0.44
C ASP A 110 13.42 14.12 0.52
N ASN A 111 12.24 14.15 1.16
CA ASN A 111 11.86 15.12 2.19
C ASN A 111 12.21 14.69 3.63
N GLY A 112 12.87 13.54 3.79
CA GLY A 112 13.33 12.99 5.07
C GLY A 112 12.32 12.12 5.82
N ALA A 113 11.10 11.91 5.32
CA ALA A 113 10.17 10.98 5.91
C ALA A 113 10.65 9.52 5.70
N THR A 114 10.33 8.63 6.65
CA THR A 114 10.70 7.21 6.58
C THR A 114 9.49 6.34 6.29
N GLY A 115 9.72 5.19 5.66
CA GLY A 115 8.69 4.21 5.38
C GLY A 115 9.13 2.80 5.72
N TYR A 116 8.20 2.00 6.20
CA TYR A 116 8.34 0.55 6.30
C TYR A 116 7.05 -0.09 5.85
N PHE A 117 7.17 -1.18 5.11
CA PHE A 117 6.01 -2.00 4.82
C PHE A 117 6.34 -3.49 4.81
N ARG A 118 5.32 -4.30 5.07
CA ARG A 118 5.30 -5.74 4.92
C ARG A 118 4.13 -6.14 4.00
N VAL A 119 4.40 -7.08 3.12
CA VAL A 119 3.40 -7.71 2.24
C VAL A 119 3.54 -9.22 2.31
N ASP A 120 2.43 -9.94 2.20
CA ASP A 120 2.43 -11.40 2.31
C ASP A 120 1.19 -12.04 1.70
N TRP A 121 1.27 -13.36 1.48
CA TRP A 121 0.18 -14.21 1.04
C TRP A 121 -0.36 -15.10 2.17
N PHE A 122 -0.30 -14.63 3.43
CA PHE A 122 -0.65 -15.42 4.62
C PHE A 122 -1.97 -15.03 5.25
N THR A 123 -2.86 -14.31 4.56
CA THR A 123 -4.20 -14.06 5.08
C THR A 123 -4.95 -15.38 5.26
N PRO A 124 -5.36 -15.73 6.49
CA PRO A 124 -6.01 -17.00 6.78
C PRO A 124 -7.43 -17.07 6.20
N ASP A 125 -7.89 -18.28 5.87
CA ASP A 125 -9.23 -18.51 5.31
C ASP A 125 -10.37 -18.09 6.25
N GLY A 126 -10.12 -18.09 7.56
CA GLY A 126 -11.10 -17.66 8.56
C GLY A 126 -11.34 -16.14 8.61
N LEU A 127 -10.52 -15.33 7.93
CA LEU A 127 -10.78 -13.88 7.81
C LEU A 127 -11.89 -13.65 6.77
N SER A 128 -12.86 -12.81 7.08
CA SER A 128 -14.02 -12.53 6.20
C SER A 128 -13.64 -11.72 4.94
N THR A 129 -12.48 -11.09 4.92
CA THR A 129 -11.98 -10.23 3.83
C THR A 129 -10.77 -10.82 3.14
N TRP A 130 -10.37 -10.19 2.03
CA TRP A 130 -9.18 -10.59 1.24
C TRP A 130 -7.86 -10.44 2.00
N GLY A 131 -7.79 -9.48 2.91
CA GLY A 131 -6.64 -9.20 3.77
C GLY A 131 -7.00 -8.17 4.84
N ASP A 132 -6.17 -8.02 5.88
CA ASP A 132 -6.32 -7.00 6.92
C ASP A 132 -5.29 -5.87 6.68
N GLY A 133 -5.51 -5.13 5.61
CA GLY A 133 -4.64 -4.01 5.23
C GLY A 133 -4.76 -2.85 6.21
N ARG A 134 -3.61 -2.46 6.78
CA ARG A 134 -3.50 -1.35 7.74
C ARG A 134 -2.39 -0.40 7.34
N THR A 135 -2.58 0.88 7.65
CA THR A 135 -1.53 1.89 7.51
C THR A 135 -1.51 2.78 8.74
N PHE A 136 -0.30 3.03 9.26
CA PHE A 136 -0.04 3.98 10.33
C PHE A 136 0.75 5.15 9.75
N ILE A 137 0.29 6.37 10.02
CA ILE A 137 0.92 7.61 9.56
C ILE A 137 1.25 8.44 10.79
N LEU A 138 2.55 8.60 11.07
CA LEU A 138 3.03 9.44 12.16
C LEU A 138 3.36 10.83 11.62
N GLY A 139 2.81 11.85 12.24
CA GLY A 139 3.14 13.24 12.02
C GLY A 139 3.82 13.87 13.24
N THR A 140 4.20 15.14 13.11
CA THR A 140 4.83 15.92 14.22
C THR A 140 3.83 16.30 15.30
N ASP A 141 2.55 16.34 15.00
CA ASP A 141 1.48 16.84 15.87
C ASP A 141 0.40 15.79 16.17
N GLY A 142 0.56 14.57 15.68
CA GLY A 142 -0.39 13.48 15.85
C GLY A 142 -0.10 12.27 15.01
N TYR A 143 -1.03 11.33 14.97
CA TYR A 143 -0.93 10.13 14.13
C TYR A 143 -2.30 9.70 13.62
N ILE A 144 -2.28 8.92 12.51
CA ILE A 144 -3.47 8.30 11.92
C ILE A 144 -3.22 6.79 11.82
N GLU A 145 -4.21 5.95 12.22
CA GLU A 145 -4.32 4.55 11.84
C GLU A 145 -5.51 4.38 10.91
N LEU A 146 -5.30 3.75 9.77
CA LEU A 146 -6.41 3.34 8.92
C LEU A 146 -6.46 1.81 8.79
N ARG A 147 -7.68 1.26 8.80
CA ARG A 147 -8.00 -0.14 8.50
C ARG A 147 -8.91 -0.17 7.28
N LYS A 148 -8.41 -0.73 6.19
CA LYS A 148 -9.13 -0.72 4.91
C LYS A 148 -10.40 -1.58 4.95
N TYR A 149 -10.36 -2.68 5.71
CA TYR A 149 -11.40 -3.72 5.66
C TYR A 149 -12.11 -3.87 7.00
N VAL A 150 -11.57 -4.61 7.94
CA VAL A 150 -12.28 -4.95 9.18
C VAL A 150 -11.67 -4.31 10.42
N ASP A 151 -12.47 -4.06 11.44
CA ASP A 151 -12.00 -3.96 12.81
C ASP A 151 -12.16 -5.34 13.46
N LEU A 152 -11.09 -6.11 13.45
CA LEU A 152 -11.07 -7.55 13.73
C LEU A 152 -11.88 -7.92 14.99
N ALA A 153 -12.80 -8.85 14.85
CA ALA A 153 -13.72 -9.33 15.89
C ALA A 153 -14.66 -8.27 16.51
N ARG A 154 -14.67 -7.05 16.01
CA ARG A 154 -15.52 -5.95 16.52
C ARG A 154 -16.51 -5.44 15.48
N SER A 155 -16.06 -5.28 14.24
CA SER A 155 -16.89 -4.79 13.13
C SER A 155 -16.48 -5.44 11.82
N THR A 156 -17.46 -5.81 11.00
CA THR A 156 -17.27 -6.26 9.62
C THR A 156 -17.37 -5.12 8.61
N GLU A 157 -17.65 -3.90 9.08
CA GLU A 157 -17.62 -2.71 8.23
C GLU A 157 -16.18 -2.44 7.77
N GLU A 158 -16.07 -1.76 6.64
CA GLU A 158 -14.79 -1.33 6.04
C GLU A 158 -14.52 0.15 6.31
N ASN A 159 -13.34 0.62 5.94
CA ASN A 159 -12.96 2.04 5.90
C ASN A 159 -12.91 2.75 7.26
N HIS A 160 -12.28 2.12 8.23
CA HIS A 160 -12.06 2.74 9.54
C HIS A 160 -10.85 3.66 9.53
N VAL A 161 -11.00 4.88 10.07
CA VAL A 161 -9.93 5.84 10.29
C VAL A 161 -9.96 6.28 11.74
N PHE A 162 -8.85 6.06 12.44
CA PHE A 162 -8.60 6.50 13.80
C PHE A 162 -7.47 7.52 13.77
N TRP A 163 -7.60 8.62 14.50
CA TRP A 163 -6.47 9.55 14.65
C TRP A 163 -6.49 10.23 15.99
N ALA A 164 -5.32 10.66 16.42
CA ALA A 164 -5.15 11.54 17.55
C ALA A 164 -4.31 12.74 17.14
N ASP A 165 -4.73 13.91 17.58
CA ASP A 165 -4.09 15.19 17.32
C ASP A 165 -4.14 16.08 18.59
N LYS A 166 -3.86 17.37 18.46
CA LYS A 166 -3.89 18.32 19.60
C LYS A 166 -5.28 18.54 20.19
N GLU A 167 -6.34 18.19 19.47
CA GLU A 167 -7.73 18.40 19.90
C GLU A 167 -8.29 17.18 20.63
N GLY A 168 -7.71 15.97 20.39
CA GLY A 168 -8.13 14.75 21.05
C GLY A 168 -7.99 13.48 20.24
N GLU A 169 -8.81 12.49 20.60
CA GLU A 169 -8.92 11.19 19.95
C GLU A 169 -10.17 11.16 19.08
N HIS A 170 -10.04 10.65 17.86
CA HIS A 170 -11.09 10.67 16.86
C HIS A 170 -11.24 9.32 16.16
N TYR A 171 -12.46 9.05 15.74
CA TYR A 171 -12.80 7.91 14.89
C TYR A 171 -13.79 8.33 13.81
N PHE A 172 -13.57 7.85 12.58
CA PHE A 172 -14.49 8.05 11.48
C PHE A 172 -14.58 6.80 10.61
N ASN A 173 -15.79 6.38 10.27
CA ASN A 173 -16.03 5.39 9.23
C ASN A 173 -16.29 6.13 7.91
N ALA A 174 -15.39 5.95 6.96
CA ALA A 174 -15.41 6.69 5.70
C ALA A 174 -16.36 6.07 4.64
N THR A 175 -16.98 4.93 4.92
CA THR A 175 -17.84 4.22 3.96
C THR A 175 -18.99 5.11 3.48
N GLY A 176 -19.06 5.34 2.18
CA GLY A 176 -20.09 6.18 1.53
C GLY A 176 -19.96 7.68 1.83
N LYS A 177 -18.81 8.14 2.36
CA LYS A 177 -18.59 9.55 2.75
C LYS A 177 -17.65 10.31 1.83
N THR A 178 -16.56 9.70 1.41
CA THR A 178 -15.56 10.35 0.55
C THR A 178 -15.69 9.95 -0.92
N GLY A 179 -16.34 8.81 -1.19
CA GLY A 179 -16.48 8.26 -2.55
C GLY A 179 -15.14 7.79 -3.13
N PHE A 180 -15.18 7.54 -4.46
CA PHE A 180 -14.04 7.03 -5.22
C PHE A 180 -13.67 8.02 -6.34
N PRO A 181 -13.09 9.18 -6.04
CA PRO A 181 -12.89 10.27 -7.01
C PRO A 181 -11.90 9.89 -8.12
N PHE A 182 -11.00 8.93 -7.88
CA PHE A 182 -9.90 8.61 -8.79
C PHE A 182 -10.37 8.24 -10.20
N PHE A 183 -11.35 7.36 -10.34
CA PHE A 183 -11.80 6.91 -11.68
C PHE A 183 -12.44 8.01 -12.51
N GLY A 184 -13.35 8.75 -11.90
CA GLY A 184 -13.99 9.88 -12.58
C GLY A 184 -12.96 10.88 -13.06
N GLN A 185 -11.98 11.19 -12.19
CA GLN A 185 -10.92 12.11 -12.53
C GLN A 185 -9.97 11.55 -13.60
N LEU A 186 -9.61 10.26 -13.56
CA LEU A 186 -8.79 9.61 -14.59
C LEU A 186 -9.47 9.66 -15.97
N VAL A 187 -10.77 9.44 -16.04
CA VAL A 187 -11.52 9.56 -17.31
C VAL A 187 -11.46 11.00 -17.83
N LEU A 188 -11.65 12.00 -16.96
CA LEU A 188 -11.52 13.41 -17.34
C LEU A 188 -10.09 13.75 -17.79
N ASP A 189 -9.06 13.23 -17.11
CA ASP A 189 -7.67 13.40 -17.49
C ASP A 189 -7.40 12.81 -18.90
N CYS A 190 -7.95 11.65 -19.21
CA CYS A 190 -7.84 11.06 -20.56
C CYS A 190 -8.51 11.94 -21.63
N ILE A 191 -9.66 12.56 -21.34
CA ILE A 191 -10.39 13.42 -22.24
C ILE A 191 -9.65 14.75 -22.46
N HIS A 192 -9.23 15.38 -21.36
CA HIS A 192 -8.65 16.73 -21.34
C HIS A 192 -7.12 16.75 -21.45
N ARG A 193 -6.45 15.59 -21.45
CA ARG A 193 -4.99 15.46 -21.47
C ARG A 193 -4.34 16.15 -20.26
N THR A 194 -4.95 15.97 -19.09
CA THR A 194 -4.47 16.45 -17.77
C THR A 194 -4.01 15.30 -16.90
N GLU A 195 -3.47 15.57 -15.71
CA GLU A 195 -2.93 14.58 -14.78
C GLU A 195 -3.39 14.86 -13.33
N ASN A 196 -4.69 15.17 -13.16
CA ASN A 196 -5.24 15.56 -11.85
C ASN A 196 -5.51 14.35 -10.93
N ALA A 197 -5.82 13.18 -11.50
CA ALA A 197 -6.03 11.96 -10.74
C ALA A 197 -4.71 11.47 -10.12
N MET A 198 -3.66 11.44 -10.94
CA MET A 198 -2.29 11.08 -10.57
C MET A 198 -1.36 11.50 -11.71
N THR A 199 -0.22 12.08 -11.36
CA THR A 199 0.79 12.41 -12.37
C THR A 199 1.50 11.15 -12.87
N GLN A 200 1.89 11.14 -14.14
CA GLN A 200 2.71 10.05 -14.70
C GLN A 200 4.04 9.91 -13.95
N GLU A 201 4.63 11.03 -13.55
CA GLU A 201 5.86 11.05 -12.75
C GLU A 201 5.70 10.26 -11.46
N HIS A 202 4.60 10.46 -10.69
CA HIS A 202 4.31 9.73 -9.47
C HIS A 202 4.14 8.23 -9.73
N ALA A 203 3.34 7.85 -10.73
CA ALA A 203 3.09 6.44 -11.06
C ALA A 203 4.37 5.71 -11.51
N LEU A 204 5.19 6.36 -12.36
CA LEU A 204 6.46 5.80 -12.82
C LEU A 204 7.49 5.71 -11.68
N LYS A 205 7.53 6.69 -10.79
CA LYS A 205 8.40 6.65 -9.61
C LYS A 205 8.03 5.51 -8.66
N ALA A 206 6.75 5.32 -8.38
CA ALA A 206 6.31 4.19 -7.57
C ALA A 206 6.71 2.85 -8.20
N ALA A 207 6.52 2.69 -9.51
CA ALA A 207 6.94 1.49 -10.24
C ALA A 207 8.46 1.28 -10.21
N GLU A 208 9.25 2.34 -10.41
CA GLU A 208 10.72 2.29 -10.33
C GLU A 208 11.19 1.80 -8.95
N LEU A 209 10.64 2.36 -7.88
CA LEU A 209 10.99 1.98 -6.51
C LEU A 209 10.61 0.53 -6.19
N CYS A 210 9.49 0.03 -6.72
CA CYS A 210 9.10 -1.37 -6.58
C CYS A 210 10.12 -2.31 -7.23
N VAL A 211 10.52 -2.02 -8.46
CA VAL A 211 11.52 -2.80 -9.18
C VAL A 211 12.87 -2.76 -8.45
N ARG A 212 13.29 -1.60 -7.96
CA ARG A 212 14.52 -1.46 -7.16
C ARG A 212 14.45 -2.30 -5.88
N ALA A 213 13.32 -2.23 -5.16
CA ALA A 213 13.12 -3.02 -3.95
C ALA A 213 13.20 -4.52 -4.23
N GLN A 214 12.57 -5.00 -5.32
CA GLN A 214 12.61 -6.40 -5.70
C GLN A 214 14.01 -6.87 -6.11
N LEU A 215 14.72 -6.08 -6.92
CA LEU A 215 16.04 -6.44 -7.44
C LEU A 215 17.13 -6.48 -6.37
N GLN A 216 17.05 -5.62 -5.34
CA GLN A 216 18.04 -5.59 -4.26
C GLN A 216 17.66 -6.45 -3.04
N ALA A 217 16.47 -7.10 -3.08
CA ALA A 217 15.95 -7.82 -1.92
C ALA A 217 16.87 -8.99 -1.52
N GLU A 218 17.12 -9.09 -0.23
CA GLU A 218 17.76 -10.24 0.38
C GLU A 218 16.74 -11.40 0.41
N ASP A 219 17.07 -12.52 -0.25
CA ASP A 219 16.23 -13.72 -0.24
C ASP A 219 16.50 -14.55 1.03
N LEU A 220 15.47 -14.72 1.85
CA LEU A 220 15.51 -15.45 3.10
C LEU A 220 14.98 -16.89 2.97
N SER A 221 14.53 -17.33 1.81
CA SER A 221 13.88 -18.64 1.59
C SER A 221 14.74 -19.83 2.06
N HIS A 222 16.06 -19.68 2.09
CA HIS A 222 17.02 -20.75 2.43
C HIS A 222 17.64 -20.61 3.82
N ARG A 223 17.11 -19.75 4.69
CA ARG A 223 17.64 -19.50 6.04
C ARG A 223 16.92 -20.29 7.17
N GLY A 224 16.07 -21.25 6.80
CA GLY A 224 15.32 -22.10 7.72
C GLY A 224 15.85 -23.52 7.79
#